data_2d020e99a56d58345ff1642e152dd5f9
#
_entry.id   2d020e99a56d58345ff1642e152dd5f9
#
_cell.length_a   1.000
_cell.length_b   1.000
_cell.length_c   1.000
_cell.angle_alpha   90.00
_cell.angle_beta   90.00
_cell.angle_gamma   90.00
#
_symmetry.space_group_name_H-M   'P 1'
#
loop_
_entity.id
_entity.type
_entity.pdbx_description
1 polymer ?
#
loop_
_entity_poly.entity_id
_entity_poly.type
_entity_poly.pdbx_seq_one_letter_code
_entity_poly.pdbx_strand_id
1 'polypeptide(L)'
;MRKDELQQQQPLFYHALENACMNHRVANAYLLSGPHGTLKHEAALLFAKSIFCKRHQGVACEECNTCRRVDEGLYADMVLLDGSKSAISKDDVDAIQEKFSKTALEDGDGSRVYILENVENASISAQNSMLKFLEEPASGVVAIL
;
A
#
# COMPACT_ATOMS: atom_id res chain seq x y z
N MET A 1 -12.81 -8.36 3.36
CA MET A 1 -12.16 -9.65 3.73
C MET A 1 -11.37 -9.49 5.00
N ARG A 2 -11.49 -10.43 5.88
CA ARG A 2 -10.76 -10.40 7.15
C ARG A 2 -9.38 -11.03 7.00
N LYS A 3 -8.46 -10.62 7.86
CA LYS A 3 -7.08 -11.14 7.85
C LYS A 3 -7.01 -12.66 8.03
N ASP A 4 -7.94 -13.24 8.78
CA ASP A 4 -7.98 -14.69 8.99
C ASP A 4 -8.21 -15.46 7.69
N GLU A 5 -9.09 -14.94 6.84
CA GLU A 5 -9.35 -15.54 5.54
C GLU A 5 -8.12 -15.43 4.63
N LEU A 6 -7.45 -14.30 4.66
CA LEU A 6 -6.24 -14.09 3.87
C LEU A 6 -5.12 -15.01 4.36
N GLN A 7 -4.99 -15.20 5.67
CA GLN A 7 -4.01 -16.12 6.25
C GLN A 7 -4.22 -17.54 5.74
N GLN A 8 -5.47 -17.99 5.62
CA GLN A 8 -5.79 -19.32 5.14
C GLN A 8 -5.51 -19.48 3.64
N GLN A 9 -5.83 -18.47 2.84
CA GLN A 9 -5.72 -18.55 1.39
C GLN A 9 -4.34 -18.18 0.86
N GLN A 10 -3.62 -17.29 1.55
CA GLN A 10 -2.30 -16.81 1.15
C GLN A 10 -1.33 -16.83 2.34
N PRO A 11 -1.02 -18.01 2.87
CA PRO A 11 -0.23 -18.11 4.11
C PRO A 11 1.20 -17.59 3.98
N LEU A 12 1.83 -17.74 2.82
CA LEU A 12 3.20 -17.24 2.61
C LEU A 12 3.25 -15.73 2.65
N PHE A 13 2.30 -15.07 1.99
CA PHE A 13 2.18 -13.62 2.03
C PHE A 13 1.92 -13.14 3.45
N TYR A 14 0.98 -13.75 4.14
CA TYR A 14 0.62 -13.36 5.51
C TYR A 14 1.82 -13.47 6.44
N HIS A 15 2.56 -14.56 6.34
CA HIS A 15 3.75 -14.77 7.18
C HIS A 15 4.85 -13.75 6.89
N ALA A 16 5.08 -13.43 5.61
CA ALA A 16 6.05 -12.41 5.22
C ALA A 16 5.67 -11.03 5.74
N LEU A 17 4.39 -10.67 5.65
CA LEU A 17 3.87 -9.41 6.17
C LEU A 17 4.04 -9.33 7.69
N GLU A 18 3.68 -10.37 8.40
CA GLU A 18 3.80 -10.44 9.85
C GLU A 18 5.24 -10.24 10.29
N ASN A 19 6.18 -10.95 9.64
CA ASN A 19 7.60 -10.82 9.96
C ASN A 19 8.13 -9.40 9.69
N ALA A 20 7.76 -8.81 8.57
CA ALA A 20 8.20 -7.44 8.22
C ALA A 20 7.71 -6.44 9.26
N CYS A 21 6.46 -6.55 9.70
CA CYS A 21 5.89 -5.63 10.69
C CYS A 21 6.46 -5.85 12.09
N MET A 22 6.62 -7.10 12.52
CA MET A 22 7.17 -7.41 13.84
C MET A 22 8.62 -6.98 13.99
N ASN A 23 9.41 -7.10 12.93
CA ASN A 23 10.83 -6.76 12.95
C ASN A 23 11.11 -5.33 12.51
N HIS A 24 10.08 -4.52 12.24
CA HIS A 24 10.19 -3.15 11.76
C HIS A 24 11.06 -3.05 10.50
N ARG A 25 10.90 -4.02 9.58
CA ARG A 25 11.68 -4.13 8.34
C ARG A 25 10.80 -4.00 7.11
N VAL A 26 9.96 -2.99 7.09
CA VAL A 26 9.12 -2.70 5.92
C VAL A 26 9.97 -2.00 4.87
N ALA A 27 10.04 -2.59 3.67
CA ALA A 27 10.80 -2.02 2.56
C ALA A 27 10.07 -0.83 1.94
N ASN A 28 10.78 -0.08 1.07
CA ASN A 28 10.21 1.09 0.40
C ASN A 28 9.19 0.72 -0.68
N ALA A 29 9.26 -0.49 -1.25
CA ALA A 29 8.39 -0.90 -2.33
C ALA A 29 8.16 -2.41 -2.29
N TYR A 30 6.94 -2.82 -2.65
CA TYR A 30 6.54 -4.22 -2.77
C TYR A 30 5.77 -4.42 -4.08
N LEU A 31 6.04 -5.53 -4.73
CA LEU A 31 5.28 -5.96 -5.91
C LEU A 31 4.47 -7.20 -5.56
N LEU A 32 3.14 -7.06 -5.60
CA LEU A 32 2.23 -8.18 -5.40
C LEU A 32 1.79 -8.70 -6.77
N SER A 33 2.29 -9.85 -7.16
CA SER A 33 1.97 -10.43 -8.46
C SER A 33 1.23 -11.76 -8.32
N GLY A 34 0.41 -12.06 -9.31
CA GLY A 34 -0.35 -13.30 -9.34
C GLY A 34 -1.50 -13.21 -10.34
N PRO A 35 -2.10 -14.34 -10.69
CA PRO A 35 -3.26 -14.36 -11.59
C PRO A 35 -4.47 -13.68 -10.96
N HIS A 36 -5.48 -13.39 -11.78
CA HIS A 36 -6.74 -12.84 -11.30
C HIS A 36 -7.35 -13.78 -10.25
N GLY A 37 -7.98 -13.21 -9.22
CA GLY A 37 -8.61 -13.98 -8.16
C GLY A 37 -7.70 -14.38 -7.00
N THR A 38 -6.45 -13.92 -6.98
CA THR A 38 -5.49 -14.24 -5.90
C THR A 38 -5.52 -13.25 -4.74
N LEU A 39 -6.57 -12.45 -4.62
CA LEU A 39 -6.81 -11.54 -3.50
C LEU A 39 -5.75 -10.44 -3.34
N LYS A 40 -5.21 -9.96 -4.45
CA LYS A 40 -4.17 -8.91 -4.43
C LYS A 40 -4.67 -7.61 -3.81
N HIS A 41 -5.90 -7.22 -4.10
CA HIS A 41 -6.50 -6.00 -3.53
C HIS A 41 -6.59 -6.11 -2.01
N GLU A 42 -7.13 -7.21 -1.51
CA GLU A 42 -7.28 -7.47 -0.08
C GLU A 42 -5.92 -7.56 0.61
N ALA A 43 -4.94 -8.18 -0.05
CA ALA A 43 -3.57 -8.26 0.46
C ALA A 43 -2.93 -6.87 0.57
N ALA A 44 -3.10 -6.01 -0.44
CA ALA A 44 -2.59 -4.64 -0.41
C ALA A 44 -3.23 -3.82 0.71
N LEU A 45 -4.55 -3.94 0.90
CA LEU A 45 -5.24 -3.24 1.97
C LEU A 45 -4.79 -3.72 3.35
N LEU A 46 -4.62 -5.03 3.53
CA LEU A 46 -4.12 -5.56 4.80
C LEU A 46 -2.71 -5.04 5.08
N PHE A 47 -1.87 -4.97 4.05
CA PHE A 47 -0.52 -4.43 4.17
C PHE A 47 -0.56 -2.97 4.64
N ALA A 48 -1.36 -2.14 4.00
CA ALA A 48 -1.52 -0.74 4.38
C ALA A 48 -2.05 -0.60 5.81
N LYS A 49 -3.07 -1.37 6.17
CA LYS A 49 -3.59 -1.37 7.54
C LYS A 49 -2.51 -1.74 8.55
N SER A 50 -1.68 -2.72 8.21
CA SER A 50 -0.61 -3.17 9.12
C SER A 50 0.46 -2.09 9.32
N ILE A 51 0.73 -1.28 8.30
CA ILE A 51 1.67 -0.16 8.42
C ILE A 51 1.08 0.94 9.31
N PHE A 52 -0.20 1.26 9.15
CA PHE A 52 -0.83 2.38 9.85
C PHE A 52 -1.38 2.02 11.23
N CYS A 53 -1.72 0.76 11.48
CA CYS A 53 -2.36 0.35 12.74
C CYS A 53 -1.44 0.55 13.93
N LYS A 54 -1.92 1.31 14.92
CA LYS A 54 -1.16 1.60 16.15
C LYS A 54 -1.25 0.48 17.19
N ARG A 55 -2.18 -0.46 17.01
CA ARG A 55 -2.42 -1.57 17.95
C ARG A 55 -1.78 -2.88 17.51
N HIS A 56 -1.14 -2.90 16.34
CA HIS A 56 -0.62 -4.15 15.81
C HIS A 56 0.57 -4.67 16.61
N GLN A 57 0.63 -6.00 16.72
CA GLN A 57 1.83 -6.72 17.12
C GLN A 57 2.18 -7.66 15.97
N GLY A 58 2.55 -7.06 14.81
CA GLY A 58 2.70 -7.73 13.55
C GLY A 58 1.63 -7.25 12.57
N VAL A 59 0.62 -8.07 12.29
CA VAL A 59 -0.45 -7.72 11.35
C VAL A 59 -1.51 -6.82 12.01
N ALA A 60 -2.20 -6.00 11.22
CA ALA A 60 -3.21 -5.07 11.67
C ALA A 60 -4.29 -5.73 12.55
N CYS A 61 -4.82 -4.98 13.52
CA CYS A 61 -5.89 -5.47 14.38
C CYS A 61 -7.25 -5.57 13.66
N GLU A 62 -7.48 -4.78 12.62
CA GLU A 62 -8.74 -4.66 11.85
C GLU A 62 -9.93 -4.15 12.65
N GLU A 63 -9.74 -3.71 13.88
CA GLU A 63 -10.82 -3.28 14.77
C GLU A 63 -10.74 -1.79 15.11
N CYS A 64 -9.57 -1.17 15.00
CA CYS A 64 -9.40 0.23 15.37
C CYS A 64 -9.93 1.18 14.29
N ASN A 65 -10.09 2.44 14.67
CA ASN A 65 -10.57 3.46 13.76
C ASN A 65 -9.65 3.64 12.53
N THR A 66 -8.34 3.53 12.72
CA THR A 66 -7.37 3.62 11.62
C THR A 66 -7.60 2.51 10.59
N CYS A 67 -7.73 1.27 11.03
CA CYS A 67 -7.99 0.15 10.12
C CYS A 67 -9.30 0.33 9.35
N ARG A 68 -10.35 0.81 10.02
CA ARG A 68 -11.63 1.07 9.38
C ARG A 68 -11.53 2.14 8.31
N ARG A 69 -10.82 3.23 8.60
CA ARG A 69 -10.65 4.33 7.65
C ARG A 69 -9.83 3.90 6.43
N VAL A 70 -8.84 3.04 6.60
CA VAL A 70 -8.09 2.47 5.48
C VAL A 70 -9.00 1.62 4.60
N ASP A 71 -9.81 0.75 5.19
CA ASP A 71 -10.76 -0.07 4.43
C ASP A 71 -11.77 0.77 3.64
N GLU A 72 -12.19 1.89 4.20
CA GLU A 72 -13.15 2.80 3.56
C GLU A 72 -12.51 3.77 2.56
N GLY A 73 -11.18 3.75 2.45
CA GLY A 73 -10.46 4.67 1.56
C GLY A 73 -10.41 6.10 2.07
N LEU A 74 -10.60 6.31 3.38
CA LEU A 74 -10.68 7.63 3.98
C LEU A 74 -9.42 8.04 4.77
N TYR A 75 -8.37 7.21 4.74
CA TYR A 75 -7.14 7.54 5.45
C TYR A 75 -6.31 8.52 4.62
N ALA A 76 -5.99 9.70 5.20
CA ALA A 76 -5.43 10.83 4.45
C ALA A 76 -4.02 10.56 3.90
N ASP A 77 -3.23 9.73 4.57
CA ASP A 77 -1.86 9.41 4.16
C ASP A 77 -1.76 8.15 3.29
N MET A 78 -2.88 7.73 2.71
CA MET A 78 -2.93 6.61 1.77
C MET A 78 -3.56 7.07 0.45
N VAL A 79 -2.98 6.62 -0.66
CA VAL A 79 -3.54 6.81 -2.01
C VAL A 79 -3.72 5.44 -2.65
N LEU A 80 -4.89 5.21 -3.24
CA LEU A 80 -5.20 3.98 -3.98
C LEU A 80 -5.61 4.37 -5.40
N LEU A 81 -4.91 3.86 -6.40
CA LEU A 81 -5.24 4.01 -7.81
C LEU A 81 -5.39 2.62 -8.43
N ASP A 82 -6.39 2.46 -9.29
CA ASP A 82 -6.64 1.22 -10.00
C ASP A 82 -6.58 1.47 -11.51
N GLY A 83 -5.67 0.76 -12.19
CA GLY A 83 -5.50 0.85 -13.64
C GLY A 83 -6.44 -0.07 -14.44
N SER A 84 -7.35 -0.80 -13.79
CA SER A 84 -8.20 -1.76 -14.48
C SER A 84 -9.25 -1.11 -15.40
N LYS A 85 -9.74 0.08 -15.04
CA LYS A 85 -10.77 0.79 -15.81
C LYS A 85 -10.19 1.81 -16.76
N SER A 86 -9.13 2.48 -16.36
CA SER A 86 -8.40 3.42 -17.20
C SER A 86 -6.92 3.36 -16.84
N ALA A 87 -6.04 3.58 -17.81
CA ALA A 87 -4.60 3.52 -17.58
C ALA A 87 -4.17 4.54 -16.54
N ILE A 88 -3.24 4.15 -15.67
CA ILE A 88 -2.62 5.07 -14.73
C ILE A 88 -1.75 6.03 -15.54
N SER A 89 -2.03 7.33 -15.45
CA SER A 89 -1.35 8.36 -16.23
C SER A 89 -0.15 8.95 -15.49
N LYS A 90 0.71 9.65 -16.23
CA LYS A 90 1.81 10.40 -15.63
C LYS A 90 1.28 11.44 -14.63
N ASP A 91 0.16 12.10 -14.95
CA ASP A 91 -0.42 13.10 -14.05
C ASP A 91 -0.87 12.46 -12.73
N ASP A 92 -1.41 11.24 -12.77
CA ASP A 92 -1.77 10.51 -11.55
C ASP A 92 -0.56 10.26 -10.67
N VAL A 93 0.56 9.84 -11.26
CA VAL A 93 1.82 9.58 -10.54
C VAL A 93 2.40 10.89 -9.99
N ASP A 94 2.40 11.94 -10.79
CA ASP A 94 2.92 13.25 -10.37
C ASP A 94 2.10 13.82 -9.20
N ALA A 95 0.79 13.59 -9.19
CA ALA A 95 -0.08 14.00 -8.08
C ALA A 95 0.27 13.28 -6.78
N ILE A 96 0.61 11.99 -6.85
CA ILE A 96 1.06 11.22 -5.68
C ILE A 96 2.38 11.81 -5.16
N GLN A 97 3.33 12.06 -6.06
CA GLN A 97 4.63 12.62 -5.68
C GLN A 97 4.46 13.99 -5.00
N GLU A 98 3.62 14.86 -5.54
CA GLU A 98 3.34 16.16 -4.94
C GLU A 98 2.70 16.02 -3.56
N LYS A 99 1.70 15.14 -3.43
CA LYS A 99 1.05 14.90 -2.14
C LYS A 99 2.06 14.43 -1.09
N PHE A 100 2.94 13.49 -1.46
CA PHE A 100 3.88 12.87 -0.54
C PHE A 100 5.18 13.67 -0.36
N SER A 101 5.34 14.80 -1.06
CA SER A 101 6.43 15.75 -0.76
C SER A 101 6.11 16.61 0.46
N LYS A 102 4.84 16.61 0.91
CA LYS A 102 4.38 17.37 2.06
C LYS A 102 4.43 16.53 3.33
N THR A 103 4.27 17.17 4.48
CA THR A 103 4.22 16.49 5.76
C THR A 103 3.01 15.57 5.84
N ALA A 104 3.15 14.42 6.50
CA ALA A 104 2.04 13.50 6.74
C ALA A 104 0.92 14.20 7.52
N LEU A 105 -0.32 13.89 7.16
CA LEU A 105 -1.52 14.55 7.69
C LEU A 105 -2.14 13.81 8.87
N GLU A 106 -1.92 12.50 8.97
CA GLU A 106 -2.50 11.70 10.04
C GLU A 106 -1.55 11.60 11.22
N ASP A 107 -2.13 11.38 12.39
CA ASP A 107 -1.40 11.23 13.65
C ASP A 107 -0.77 9.83 13.70
N GLY A 108 0.51 9.74 13.40
CA GLY A 108 1.23 8.47 13.40
C GLY A 108 2.73 8.69 13.39
N ASP A 109 3.46 7.70 12.86
CA ASP A 109 4.92 7.73 12.74
C ASP A 109 5.40 8.44 11.48
N GLY A 110 4.50 9.08 10.73
CA GLY A 110 4.81 9.74 9.47
C GLY A 110 4.77 8.83 8.26
N SER A 111 4.37 7.58 8.42
CA SER A 111 4.25 6.64 7.29
C SER A 111 3.16 7.08 6.32
N ARG A 112 3.45 6.90 5.04
CA ARG A 112 2.53 7.17 3.93
C ARG A 112 2.61 6.03 2.95
N VAL A 113 1.47 5.63 2.39
CA VAL A 113 1.39 4.47 1.50
C VAL A 113 0.65 4.86 0.23
N TYR A 114 1.18 4.45 -0.92
CA TYR A 114 0.39 4.47 -2.15
C TYR A 114 0.30 3.05 -2.71
N ILE A 115 -0.90 2.72 -3.18
CA ILE A 115 -1.22 1.41 -3.76
C ILE A 115 -1.62 1.64 -5.21
N LEU A 116 -0.93 1.00 -6.14
CA LEU A 116 -1.23 1.07 -7.56
C LEU A 116 -1.65 -0.32 -8.04
N GLU A 117 -2.94 -0.52 -8.19
CA GLU A 117 -3.48 -1.79 -8.68
C GLU A 117 -3.45 -1.83 -10.21
N ASN A 118 -3.19 -3.01 -10.77
CA ASN A 118 -3.10 -3.22 -12.21
C ASN A 118 -2.08 -2.27 -12.86
N VAL A 119 -0.92 -2.18 -12.24
CA VAL A 119 0.15 -1.24 -12.64
C VAL A 119 0.68 -1.55 -14.04
N GLU A 120 0.49 -2.75 -14.56
CA GLU A 120 0.84 -3.12 -15.93
C GLU A 120 0.08 -2.29 -16.97
N ASN A 121 -1.03 -1.66 -16.59
CA ASN A 121 -1.81 -0.76 -17.44
C ASN A 121 -1.37 0.71 -17.31
N ALA A 122 -0.27 0.99 -16.62
CA ALA A 122 0.26 2.35 -16.57
C ALA A 122 0.85 2.75 -17.93
N SER A 123 0.71 4.03 -18.30
CA SER A 123 1.35 4.55 -19.50
C SER A 123 2.87 4.50 -19.37
N ILE A 124 3.59 4.54 -20.50
CA ILE A 124 5.06 4.55 -20.50
C ILE A 124 5.59 5.76 -19.71
N SER A 125 4.97 6.92 -19.90
CA SER A 125 5.33 8.13 -19.15
C SER A 125 5.10 7.96 -17.65
N ALA A 126 3.99 7.31 -17.25
CA ALA A 126 3.71 7.01 -15.85
C ALA A 126 4.75 6.05 -15.27
N GLN A 127 5.11 5.00 -16.01
CA GLN A 127 6.13 4.05 -15.58
C GLN A 127 7.48 4.73 -15.34
N ASN A 128 7.88 5.62 -16.25
CA ASN A 128 9.12 6.37 -16.10
C ASN A 128 9.10 7.29 -14.87
N SER A 129 7.99 7.96 -14.61
CA SER A 129 7.82 8.78 -13.39
C SER A 129 7.88 7.94 -12.13
N MET A 130 7.27 6.75 -12.15
CA MET A 130 7.31 5.82 -11.01
C MET A 130 8.71 5.32 -10.73
N LEU A 131 9.51 5.00 -11.75
CA LEU A 131 10.88 4.53 -11.58
C LEU A 131 11.70 5.54 -10.77
N LYS A 132 11.61 6.81 -11.12
CA LYS A 132 12.32 7.87 -10.39
C LYS A 132 11.88 7.94 -8.93
N PHE A 133 10.59 7.82 -8.70
CA PHE A 133 10.01 7.87 -7.35
C PHE A 133 10.40 6.65 -6.52
N LEU A 134 10.53 5.47 -7.15
CA LEU A 134 10.95 4.25 -6.48
C LEU A 134 12.46 4.22 -6.19
N GLU A 135 13.26 4.81 -7.08
CA GLU A 135 14.72 4.88 -6.90
C GLU A 135 15.12 5.86 -5.79
N GLU A 136 14.38 6.95 -5.64
CA GLU A 136 14.63 7.98 -4.64
C GLU A 136 13.39 8.19 -3.76
N PRO A 137 13.03 7.21 -2.91
CA PRO A 137 11.81 7.32 -2.12
C PRO A 137 11.95 8.38 -1.04
N ALA A 138 10.85 9.10 -0.80
CA ALA A 138 10.76 10.00 0.35
C ALA A 138 10.73 9.17 1.63
N SER A 139 11.24 9.73 2.73
CA SER A 139 11.26 9.06 4.02
C SER A 139 9.84 8.69 4.48
N GLY A 140 9.65 7.45 4.90
CA GLY A 140 8.37 6.96 5.41
C GLY A 140 7.34 6.60 4.36
N VAL A 141 7.67 6.67 3.06
CA VAL A 141 6.76 6.31 1.98
C VAL A 141 6.95 4.86 1.58
N VAL A 142 5.85 4.11 1.48
CA VAL A 142 5.84 2.72 1.05
C VAL A 142 4.97 2.58 -0.20
N ALA A 143 5.52 1.94 -1.22
CA ALA A 143 4.80 1.65 -2.47
C ALA A 143 4.33 0.20 -2.48
N ILE A 144 3.08 -0.02 -2.83
CA ILE A 144 2.52 -1.37 -3.03
C ILE A 144 1.96 -1.41 -4.45
N LEU A 145 2.55 -2.24 -5.29
CA LEU A 145 2.22 -2.31 -6.72
C LEU A 145 1.54 -3.61 -7.12
#